data_e1f48a7f61f5716c09927cdb5e2f6b72
#
_entry.id   e1f48a7f61f5716c09927cdb5e2f6b72
#
_cell.length_a   1.000
_cell.length_b   1.000
_cell.length_c   1.000
_cell.angle_alpha   90.00
_cell.angle_beta   90.00
_cell.angle_gamma   90.00
#
_symmetry.space_group_name_H-M   'P 1'
#
loop_
_entity.id
_entity.type
_entity.pdbx_description
1 polymer ?
#
loop_
_entity_poly.entity_id
_entity_poly.type
_entity_poly.pdbx_seq_one_letter_code
_entity_poly.pdbx_strand_id
1 'polypeptide(L)'
;MALKKFPAFSTLWSSYPHDSEAPPGSAHAMPCDEKDRNGYYSYENQCAIRMSHCLIKAGISLANYTDPKCKHGYARGAESLATWIWRNFGEPLQVDCANAAQKKDFINNQYWSKNGIIFFKDFYGTNNTGDHIDLLYHVNKQIRTATGDYTNDSRVKKIWFWEVN
;
A
#
# COMPACT_ATOMS: atom_id res chain seq x y z
N MET A 1 22.07 10.37 -1.96
CA MET A 1 21.71 9.92 -0.60
C MET A 1 21.65 8.40 -0.66
N ALA A 2 22.18 7.69 0.35
CA ALA A 2 22.12 6.23 0.37
C ALA A 2 20.65 5.77 0.57
N LEU A 3 20.23 4.72 -0.15
CA LEU A 3 18.91 4.15 -0.02
C LEU A 3 18.73 3.52 1.38
N LYS A 4 17.55 3.68 1.95
CA LYS A 4 17.16 3.01 3.18
C LYS A 4 16.88 1.53 2.91
N LYS A 5 16.93 0.70 3.95
CA LYS A 5 16.50 -0.69 3.88
C LYS A 5 15.14 -0.84 4.56
N PHE A 6 14.29 -1.68 4.01
CA PHE A 6 13.07 -2.07 4.69
C PHE A 6 13.41 -2.90 5.94
N PRO A 7 12.62 -2.80 7.02
CA PRO A 7 12.66 -3.80 8.09
C PRO A 7 12.19 -5.15 7.53
N ALA A 8 12.37 -6.22 8.30
CA ALA A 8 11.86 -7.54 7.92
C ALA A 8 10.36 -7.49 7.60
N PHE A 9 9.91 -8.27 6.62
CA PHE A 9 8.50 -8.28 6.21
C PHE A 9 7.57 -8.63 7.38
N SER A 10 7.97 -9.54 8.27
CA SER A 10 7.20 -9.88 9.47
C SER A 10 6.94 -8.67 10.38
N THR A 11 7.90 -7.74 10.46
CA THR A 11 7.73 -6.47 11.19
C THR A 11 6.72 -5.56 10.51
N LEU A 12 6.75 -5.43 9.17
CA LEU A 12 5.75 -4.68 8.43
C LEU A 12 4.36 -5.29 8.61
N TRP A 13 4.25 -6.61 8.44
CA TRP A 13 2.96 -7.31 8.56
C TRP A 13 2.34 -7.15 9.94
N SER A 14 3.10 -7.33 11.01
CA SER A 14 2.61 -7.13 12.38
C SER A 14 2.33 -5.68 12.76
N SER A 15 2.91 -4.73 12.03
CA SER A 15 2.70 -3.29 12.23
C SER A 15 1.53 -2.73 11.42
N TYR A 16 1.03 -3.48 10.44
CA TYR A 16 -0.10 -3.03 9.61
C TYR A 16 -1.41 -3.10 10.41
N PRO A 17 -2.25 -2.04 10.37
CA PRO A 17 -3.55 -2.05 11.03
C PRO A 17 -4.51 -2.95 10.25
N HIS A 18 -4.76 -4.15 10.77
CA HIS A 18 -5.60 -5.17 10.16
C HIS A 18 -7.10 -4.91 10.37
N ASP A 19 -7.94 -5.58 9.59
CA ASP A 19 -9.40 -5.41 9.62
C ASP A 19 -10.03 -5.75 10.98
N SER A 20 -9.37 -6.59 11.79
CA SER A 20 -9.77 -6.84 13.18
C SER A 20 -9.73 -5.60 14.08
N GLU A 21 -9.05 -4.55 13.65
CA GLU A 21 -8.96 -3.25 14.33
C GLU A 21 -9.96 -2.22 13.77
N ALA A 22 -10.87 -2.64 12.87
CA ALA A 22 -11.84 -1.76 12.25
C ALA A 22 -12.87 -1.25 13.28
N PRO A 23 -13.18 0.05 13.27
CA PRO A 23 -14.25 0.58 14.11
C PRO A 23 -15.62 0.09 13.62
N PRO A 24 -16.65 0.11 14.51
CA PRO A 24 -18.00 -0.29 14.13
C PRO A 24 -18.51 0.43 12.88
N GLY A 25 -19.04 -0.33 11.93
CA GLY A 25 -19.54 0.18 10.65
C GLY A 25 -18.48 0.38 9.55
N SER A 26 -17.22 0.06 9.84
CA SER A 26 -16.13 0.11 8.85
C SER A 26 -15.65 -1.30 8.50
N ALA A 27 -15.33 -1.53 7.22
CA ALA A 27 -14.77 -2.82 6.77
C ALA A 27 -13.28 -2.96 7.12
N HIS A 28 -12.59 -1.84 7.31
CA HIS A 28 -11.14 -1.80 7.52
C HIS A 28 -10.76 -0.89 8.69
N ALA A 29 -9.60 -1.14 9.29
CA ALA A 29 -9.02 -0.28 10.29
C ALA A 29 -8.89 1.17 9.79
N MET A 30 -9.17 2.13 10.68
CA MET A 30 -9.20 3.57 10.40
C MET A 30 -8.18 4.31 11.28
N PRO A 31 -6.86 4.20 11.03
CA PRO A 31 -5.83 4.84 11.86
C PRO A 31 -5.94 6.37 11.93
N CYS A 32 -6.56 6.99 10.93
CA CYS A 32 -6.93 8.39 10.99
C CYS A 32 -8.42 8.53 11.33
N ASP A 33 -8.71 8.90 12.57
CA ASP A 33 -10.04 9.11 13.10
C ASP A 33 -10.55 10.54 12.87
N GLU A 34 -9.89 11.31 12.01
CA GLU A 34 -10.29 12.67 11.67
C GLU A 34 -11.67 12.70 11.04
N LYS A 35 -12.55 13.53 11.62
CA LYS A 35 -13.94 13.68 11.18
C LYS A 35 -14.22 15.09 10.73
N ASP A 36 -15.13 15.21 9.78
CA ASP A 36 -15.66 16.48 9.34
C ASP A 36 -16.66 17.07 10.38
N ARG A 37 -17.21 18.26 10.09
CA ARG A 37 -18.19 18.93 10.95
C ARG A 37 -19.51 18.18 11.12
N ASN A 38 -19.80 17.17 10.29
CA ASN A 38 -20.99 16.32 10.35
C ASN A 38 -20.73 15.00 11.07
N GLY A 39 -19.49 14.75 11.53
CA GLY A 39 -19.09 13.54 12.23
C GLY A 39 -18.70 12.37 11.33
N TYR A 40 -18.63 12.55 10.01
CA TYR A 40 -18.16 11.55 9.07
C TYR A 40 -16.63 11.54 9.00
N TYR A 41 -16.03 10.36 8.73
CA TYR A 41 -14.60 10.28 8.53
C TYR A 41 -14.17 11.14 7.35
N SER A 42 -13.20 12.03 7.58
CA SER A 42 -12.66 12.93 6.54
C SER A 42 -11.95 12.17 5.42
N TYR A 43 -11.50 10.95 5.70
CA TYR A 43 -10.82 10.08 4.74
C TYR A 43 -11.46 8.69 4.77
N GLU A 44 -12.33 8.39 3.82
CA GLU A 44 -12.95 7.07 3.68
C GLU A 44 -11.93 6.04 3.16
N ASN A 45 -11.17 6.42 2.13
CA ASN A 45 -10.09 5.58 1.62
C ASN A 45 -8.80 5.85 2.40
N GLN A 46 -8.43 4.92 3.26
CA GLN A 46 -7.26 5.03 4.12
C GLN A 46 -6.10 4.10 3.74
N CYS A 47 -6.02 3.60 2.49
CA CYS A 47 -4.94 2.69 2.11
C CYS A 47 -3.54 3.28 2.35
N ALA A 48 -3.30 4.53 1.93
CA ALA A 48 -2.05 5.23 2.19
C ALA A 48 -1.85 5.55 3.69
N ILE A 49 -2.93 5.90 4.38
CA ILE A 49 -2.92 6.16 5.82
C ILE A 49 -2.54 4.88 6.58
N ARG A 50 -3.15 3.74 6.27
CA ARG A 50 -2.80 2.43 6.85
C ARG A 50 -1.37 2.04 6.57
N MET A 51 -0.91 2.19 5.31
CA MET A 51 0.46 1.87 4.94
C MET A 51 1.47 2.80 5.64
N SER A 52 1.22 4.10 5.70
CA SER A 52 2.13 5.02 6.39
C SER A 52 2.14 4.81 7.91
N HIS A 53 1.01 4.48 8.53
CA HIS A 53 0.95 4.03 9.92
C HIS A 53 1.81 2.78 10.13
N CYS A 54 1.68 1.78 9.25
CA CYS A 54 2.51 0.57 9.26
C CYS A 54 4.01 0.92 9.21
N LEU A 55 4.42 1.74 8.26
CA LEU A 55 5.83 2.15 8.09
C LEU A 55 6.36 2.85 9.36
N ILE A 56 5.61 3.78 9.93
CA ILE A 56 5.99 4.50 11.15
C ILE A 56 6.10 3.52 12.34
N LYS A 57 5.13 2.65 12.53
CA LYS A 57 5.12 1.65 13.61
C LYS A 57 6.26 0.64 13.45
N ALA A 58 6.67 0.36 12.22
CA ALA A 58 7.83 -0.47 11.90
C ALA A 58 9.18 0.27 12.02
N GLY A 59 9.21 1.52 12.51
CA GLY A 59 10.42 2.31 12.75
C GLY A 59 10.89 3.16 11.57
N ILE A 60 10.09 3.29 10.50
CA ILE A 60 10.45 4.11 9.34
C ILE A 60 9.90 5.53 9.54
N SER A 61 10.79 6.52 9.58
CA SER A 61 10.40 7.93 9.70
C SER A 61 9.94 8.50 8.36
N LEU A 62 8.76 9.15 8.36
CA LEU A 62 8.23 9.95 7.26
C LEU A 62 8.56 11.45 7.41
N ALA A 63 9.63 11.83 8.13
CA ALA A 63 9.97 13.23 8.36
C ALA A 63 10.23 14.02 7.06
N ASN A 64 10.79 13.36 6.04
CA ASN A 64 11.05 13.95 4.71
C ASN A 64 9.93 13.71 3.69
N TYR A 65 8.77 13.22 4.11
CA TYR A 65 7.57 13.16 3.27
C TYR A 65 6.88 14.52 3.31
N THR A 66 6.79 15.19 2.17
CA THR A 66 6.32 16.59 2.06
C THR A 66 4.92 16.73 1.53
N ASP A 67 4.35 15.65 0.98
CA ASP A 67 2.97 15.66 0.47
C ASP A 67 1.94 15.67 1.62
N PRO A 68 0.66 15.94 1.33
CA PRO A 68 -0.37 16.09 2.35
C PRO A 68 -0.48 14.88 3.31
N LYS A 69 -0.57 15.20 4.60
CA LYS A 69 -0.77 14.26 5.70
C LYS A 69 -2.10 14.53 6.40
N CYS A 70 -2.64 13.53 7.07
CA CYS A 70 -3.72 13.73 8.04
C CYS A 70 -3.18 14.32 9.35
N LYS A 71 -4.07 14.67 10.28
CA LYS A 71 -3.69 15.26 11.59
C LYS A 71 -2.71 14.40 12.41
N HIS A 72 -2.68 13.09 12.18
CA HIS A 72 -1.76 12.16 12.85
C HIS A 72 -0.41 12.00 12.12
N GLY A 73 -0.18 12.75 11.04
CA GLY A 73 1.07 12.69 10.29
C GLY A 73 1.17 11.56 9.26
N TYR A 74 0.08 10.83 9.01
CA TYR A 74 0.04 9.76 8.00
C TYR A 74 -0.20 10.32 6.60
N ALA A 75 0.46 9.73 5.60
CA ALA A 75 0.29 10.09 4.19
C ALA A 75 -1.15 9.85 3.72
N ARG A 76 -1.71 10.79 2.94
CA ARG A 76 -3.09 10.72 2.45
C ARG A 76 -3.22 10.11 1.06
N GLY A 77 -2.17 10.18 0.23
CA GLY A 77 -2.18 9.75 -1.16
C GLY A 77 -1.36 8.47 -1.38
N ALA A 78 -1.94 7.46 -2.05
CA ALA A 78 -1.25 6.21 -2.33
C ALA A 78 -0.11 6.39 -3.33
N GLU A 79 -0.30 7.15 -4.41
CA GLU A 79 0.72 7.41 -5.41
C GLU A 79 1.88 8.25 -4.84
N SER A 80 1.58 9.29 -4.08
CA SER A 80 2.63 10.12 -3.45
C SER A 80 3.44 9.32 -2.43
N LEU A 81 2.79 8.43 -1.65
CA LEU A 81 3.49 7.53 -0.73
C LEU A 81 4.34 6.49 -1.48
N ALA A 82 3.82 5.88 -2.54
CA ALA A 82 4.57 4.95 -3.38
C ALA A 82 5.79 5.62 -4.03
N THR A 83 5.63 6.85 -4.51
CA THR A 83 6.74 7.65 -5.06
C THR A 83 7.78 7.99 -3.99
N TRP A 84 7.35 8.30 -2.77
CA TRP A 84 8.25 8.54 -1.64
C TRP A 84 9.01 7.25 -1.25
N ILE A 85 8.35 6.09 -1.25
CA ILE A 85 8.99 4.78 -1.03
C ILE A 85 10.07 4.55 -2.10
N TRP A 86 9.75 4.76 -3.36
CA TRP A 86 10.72 4.62 -4.45
C TRP A 86 11.98 5.45 -4.21
N ARG A 87 11.81 6.74 -3.90
CA ARG A 87 12.95 7.66 -3.67
C ARG A 87 13.81 7.29 -2.46
N ASN A 88 13.24 6.67 -1.44
CA ASN A 88 13.93 6.37 -0.20
C ASN A 88 14.45 4.93 -0.11
N PHE A 89 13.78 3.96 -0.74
CA PHE A 89 14.11 2.54 -0.62
C PHE A 89 14.54 1.89 -1.94
N GLY A 90 14.43 2.60 -3.04
CA GLY A 90 14.85 2.14 -4.37
C GLY A 90 13.70 1.84 -5.30
N GLU A 91 14.07 1.62 -6.55
CA GLU A 91 13.13 1.38 -7.63
C GLU A 91 12.36 0.07 -7.41
N PRO A 92 11.00 0.09 -7.55
CA PRO A 92 10.20 -1.12 -7.53
C PRO A 92 10.37 -1.92 -8.83
N LEU A 93 10.01 -3.19 -8.80
CA LEU A 93 9.62 -3.90 -10.01
C LEU A 93 8.38 -3.20 -10.57
N GLN A 94 8.46 -2.73 -11.80
CA GLN A 94 7.36 -2.07 -12.49
C GLN A 94 6.74 -3.02 -13.51
N VAL A 95 5.43 -3.18 -13.45
CA VAL A 95 4.65 -4.04 -14.35
C VAL A 95 3.65 -3.19 -15.13
N ASP A 96 3.75 -3.18 -16.44
CA ASP A 96 2.71 -2.65 -17.31
C ASP A 96 1.62 -3.71 -17.50
N CYS A 97 0.44 -3.48 -16.93
CA CYS A 97 -0.66 -4.44 -16.97
C CYS A 97 -1.33 -4.56 -18.35
N ALA A 98 -1.10 -3.60 -19.27
CA ALA A 98 -1.49 -3.73 -20.65
C ALA A 98 -0.59 -4.72 -21.42
N ASN A 99 0.62 -4.98 -20.92
CA ASN A 99 1.52 -5.99 -21.45
C ASN A 99 1.25 -7.34 -20.76
N ALA A 100 0.53 -8.22 -21.45
CA ALA A 100 0.14 -9.53 -20.91
C ALA A 100 1.35 -10.40 -20.50
N ALA A 101 2.48 -10.29 -21.21
CA ALA A 101 3.69 -11.04 -20.88
C ALA A 101 4.31 -10.55 -19.57
N GLN A 102 4.41 -9.23 -19.35
CA GLN A 102 4.90 -8.67 -18.09
C GLN A 102 3.99 -9.03 -16.92
N LYS A 103 2.67 -8.92 -17.09
CA LYS A 103 1.71 -9.28 -16.04
C LYS A 103 1.81 -10.76 -15.68
N LYS A 104 1.90 -11.65 -16.68
CA LYS A 104 2.09 -13.09 -16.48
C LYS A 104 3.40 -13.41 -15.77
N ASP A 105 4.49 -12.75 -16.17
CA ASP A 105 5.80 -12.92 -15.53
C ASP A 105 5.77 -12.50 -14.06
N PHE A 106 5.18 -11.37 -13.74
CA PHE A 106 4.98 -10.92 -12.36
C PHE A 106 4.19 -11.94 -11.54
N ILE A 107 3.06 -12.41 -12.05
CA ILE A 107 2.23 -13.39 -11.37
C ILE A 107 3.01 -14.68 -11.08
N ASN A 108 3.74 -15.19 -12.06
CA ASN A 108 4.45 -16.46 -11.92
C ASN A 108 5.68 -16.38 -11.02
N ASN A 109 6.42 -15.28 -11.06
CA ASN A 109 7.75 -15.19 -10.46
C ASN A 109 7.80 -14.34 -9.18
N GLN A 110 6.81 -13.48 -8.93
CA GLN A 110 6.79 -12.59 -7.77
C GLN A 110 5.56 -12.83 -6.90
N TYR A 111 4.38 -12.67 -7.47
CA TYR A 111 3.12 -12.69 -6.76
C TYR A 111 2.90 -13.99 -5.96
N TRP A 112 3.22 -15.16 -6.53
CA TRP A 112 3.05 -16.47 -5.87
C TRP A 112 4.21 -16.87 -4.96
N SER A 113 5.26 -16.07 -4.83
CA SER A 113 6.49 -16.52 -4.13
C SER A 113 7.14 -15.48 -3.22
N LYS A 114 6.75 -14.20 -3.32
CA LYS A 114 7.45 -13.11 -2.64
C LYS A 114 6.52 -12.33 -1.74
N ASN A 115 7.10 -11.80 -0.66
CA ASN A 115 6.44 -10.83 0.21
C ASN A 115 6.88 -9.42 -0.16
N GLY A 116 6.03 -8.42 0.07
CA GLY A 116 6.45 -7.07 -0.22
C GLY A 116 5.36 -6.01 -0.07
N ILE A 117 5.72 -4.81 -0.49
CA ILE A 117 4.78 -3.70 -0.66
C ILE A 117 4.33 -3.71 -2.11
N ILE A 118 3.01 -3.66 -2.33
CA ILE A 118 2.40 -3.63 -3.66
C ILE A 118 1.58 -2.35 -3.82
N PHE A 119 1.71 -1.72 -4.99
CA PHE A 119 0.96 -0.52 -5.37
C PHE A 119 0.28 -0.76 -6.70
N PHE A 120 -1.04 -0.53 -6.73
CA PHE A 120 -1.89 -0.63 -7.91
C PHE A 120 -2.26 0.76 -8.38
N LYS A 121 -1.95 1.06 -9.65
CA LYS A 121 -2.14 2.40 -10.21
C LYS A 121 -3.34 2.47 -11.14
N ASP A 122 -4.10 3.57 -11.02
CA ASP A 122 -5.12 4.03 -11.96
C ASP A 122 -6.20 2.98 -12.29
N PHE A 123 -6.97 2.51 -11.33
CA PHE A 123 -7.93 1.43 -11.59
C PHE A 123 -9.34 1.65 -11.03
N TYR A 124 -9.57 2.62 -10.15
CA TYR A 124 -10.91 2.88 -9.58
C TYR A 124 -11.24 4.37 -9.52
N GLY A 125 -12.48 4.68 -9.12
CA GLY A 125 -12.97 6.06 -9.03
C GLY A 125 -13.26 6.69 -10.38
N THR A 126 -13.46 8.00 -10.38
CA THR A 126 -13.76 8.76 -11.61
C THR A 126 -12.60 8.67 -12.60
N ASN A 127 -12.88 8.23 -13.83
CA ASN A 127 -11.89 8.01 -14.89
C ASN A 127 -10.77 7.01 -14.54
N ASN A 128 -10.98 6.10 -13.58
CA ASN A 128 -10.00 5.12 -13.14
C ASN A 128 -8.64 5.77 -12.75
N THR A 129 -8.68 6.85 -11.97
CA THR A 129 -7.47 7.54 -11.47
C THR A 129 -7.15 7.20 -10.02
N GLY A 130 -7.96 6.38 -9.37
CA GLY A 130 -7.73 5.94 -7.99
C GLY A 130 -6.66 4.85 -7.90
N ASP A 131 -5.91 4.90 -6.82
CA ASP A 131 -4.76 4.03 -6.55
C ASP A 131 -4.94 3.29 -5.23
N HIS A 132 -4.23 2.16 -5.09
CA HIS A 132 -4.20 1.40 -3.85
C HIS A 132 -2.78 0.95 -3.52
N ILE A 133 -2.40 1.02 -2.24
CA ILE A 133 -1.14 0.52 -1.73
C ILE A 133 -1.39 -0.43 -0.56
N ASP A 134 -0.71 -1.58 -0.55
CA ASP A 134 -0.93 -2.63 0.43
C ASP A 134 0.33 -3.48 0.68
N LEU A 135 0.25 -4.40 1.63
CA LEU A 135 1.21 -5.48 1.82
C LEU A 135 0.73 -6.75 1.14
N LEU A 136 1.62 -7.38 0.39
CA LEU A 136 1.44 -8.70 -0.20
C LEU A 136 2.20 -9.73 0.62
N TYR A 137 1.49 -10.69 1.21
CA TYR A 137 2.05 -11.75 2.04
C TYR A 137 1.81 -13.12 1.42
N HIS A 138 2.88 -13.81 1.11
CA HIS A 138 2.85 -15.19 0.66
C HIS A 138 3.13 -16.14 1.82
N VAL A 139 2.14 -16.94 2.19
CA VAL A 139 2.21 -17.93 3.28
C VAL A 139 1.63 -19.27 2.81
N ASN A 140 2.40 -20.35 2.92
CA ASN A 140 1.93 -21.71 2.61
C ASN A 140 1.26 -21.82 1.23
N LYS A 141 1.82 -21.18 0.20
CA LYS A 141 1.25 -21.10 -1.15
C LYS A 141 -0.11 -20.38 -1.22
N GLN A 142 -0.48 -19.65 -0.20
CA GLN A 142 -1.64 -18.77 -0.19
C GLN A 142 -1.16 -17.32 -0.18
N ILE A 143 -1.84 -16.47 -0.95
CA ILE A 143 -1.59 -15.04 -0.96
C ILE A 143 -2.60 -14.37 -0.07
N ARG A 144 -2.10 -13.41 0.70
CA ARG A 144 -2.91 -12.51 1.50
C ARG A 144 -2.46 -11.08 1.23
N THR A 145 -3.40 -10.21 0.99
CA THR A 145 -3.18 -8.77 1.11
C THR A 145 -3.73 -8.33 2.46
N ALA A 146 -3.22 -7.20 2.96
CA ALA A 146 -3.68 -6.71 4.25
C ALA A 146 -5.11 -6.15 4.18
N THR A 147 -5.49 -5.50 3.06
CA THR A 147 -6.83 -4.91 2.87
C THR A 147 -7.45 -5.12 1.50
N GLY A 148 -6.71 -5.47 0.45
CA GLY A 148 -7.29 -5.72 -0.87
C GLY A 148 -6.27 -6.13 -1.94
N ASP A 149 -6.61 -7.12 -2.73
CA ASP A 149 -5.81 -7.61 -3.85
C ASP A 149 -6.49 -7.31 -5.19
N TYR A 150 -5.82 -6.52 -5.99
CA TYR A 150 -6.29 -6.08 -7.30
C TYR A 150 -5.43 -6.58 -8.46
N THR A 151 -4.56 -7.57 -8.21
CA THR A 151 -3.64 -8.12 -9.22
C THR A 151 -4.37 -8.59 -10.47
N ASN A 152 -5.56 -9.14 -10.33
CA ASN A 152 -6.38 -9.64 -11.45
C ASN A 152 -7.44 -8.64 -11.95
N ASP A 153 -7.54 -7.45 -11.36
CA ASP A 153 -8.46 -6.42 -11.85
C ASP A 153 -7.97 -5.90 -13.21
N SER A 154 -8.83 -6.02 -14.23
CA SER A 154 -8.50 -5.63 -15.61
C SER A 154 -8.33 -4.12 -15.80
N ARG A 155 -8.80 -3.31 -14.84
CA ARG A 155 -8.69 -1.84 -14.87
C ARG A 155 -7.33 -1.36 -14.42
N VAL A 156 -6.59 -2.16 -13.62
CA VAL A 156 -5.25 -1.77 -13.13
C VAL A 156 -4.31 -1.55 -14.31
N LYS A 157 -3.74 -0.36 -14.42
CA LYS A 157 -2.82 0.00 -15.51
C LYS A 157 -1.40 -0.40 -15.21
N LYS A 158 -0.95 -0.23 -13.96
CA LYS A 158 0.42 -0.55 -13.53
C LYS A 158 0.43 -1.16 -12.14
N ILE A 159 1.38 -2.06 -11.90
CA ILE A 159 1.73 -2.56 -10.58
C ILE A 159 3.17 -2.18 -10.29
N TRP A 160 3.43 -1.64 -9.09
CA TRP A 160 4.77 -1.48 -8.54
C TRP A 160 4.91 -2.42 -7.36
N PHE A 161 6.02 -3.14 -7.32
CA PHE A 161 6.27 -4.13 -6.29
C PHE A 161 7.67 -3.99 -5.71
N TRP A 162 7.76 -3.81 -4.41
CA TRP A 162 9.00 -3.85 -3.63
C TRP A 162 9.06 -5.16 -2.86
N GLU A 163 9.96 -6.06 -3.25
CA GLU A 163 10.22 -7.28 -2.48
C GLU A 163 10.79 -6.90 -1.11
N VAL A 164 10.25 -7.49 -0.05
CA VAL A 164 10.70 -7.32 1.33
C VAL A 164 10.84 -8.70 1.97
N ASN A 165 12.04 -9.01 2.47
CA ASN A 165 12.37 -10.29 3.11
C ASN A 165 12.12 -10.28 4.62
#